data_871e6d496ff76705317c5503404ef61c
#
_entry.id   871e6d496ff76705317c5503404ef61c
#
_cell.length_a   1.000
_cell.length_b   1.000
_cell.length_c   1.000
_cell.angle_alpha   90.00
_cell.angle_beta   90.00
_cell.angle_gamma   90.00
#
_symmetry.space_group_name_H-M   'P 1'
#
loop_
_entity.id
_entity.type
_entity.pdbx_description
1 polymer ?
#
loop_
_entity_poly.entity_id
_entity_poly.type
_entity_poly.pdbx_seq_one_letter_code
_entity_poly.pdbx_strand_id
1 'polypeptide(L)'
;YCTDKIDCYLVKLQIDKMGHAMYGYLFYPKNAKQGSHPVVLTPPGAGIKTIKEPLRNKYYAENGFIRFEIEIHGLDPRLPVETFQEISKGFNDANGGYLANGLEDKDRYYMRHVYQGLVRCIDFLTSLPEWDGKNVAVQGGSQGGALAIVAAGLDSRVTQCVANHPALSDMAAYVEKGRTGGYPHFNKYHGILQNKDCIHTLAYYDVVNFARKVKAPTYLTWGYNDNTCPPTTSYAVWNTLKCEKESLLTPINEHWTTTDTNRKQMEWIKKHLIK
;
A
#
# COMPACT_ATOMS: atom_id res chain seq x y z
N TYR A 1 -8.22 -18.38 -10.54
CA TYR A 1 -7.12 -17.60 -11.12
C TYR A 1 -5.82 -18.41 -11.32
N CYS A 2 -5.86 -19.71 -11.07
CA CYS A 2 -4.73 -20.59 -11.42
C CYS A 2 -4.55 -20.66 -12.96
N THR A 3 -3.30 -20.81 -13.39
CA THR A 3 -2.92 -21.04 -14.79
C THR A 3 -1.95 -22.23 -14.89
N ASP A 4 -1.43 -22.49 -16.07
CA ASP A 4 -0.35 -23.47 -16.29
C ASP A 4 0.98 -23.09 -15.61
N LYS A 5 1.18 -21.79 -15.30
CA LYS A 5 2.41 -21.23 -14.72
C LYS A 5 2.29 -20.83 -13.24
N ILE A 6 1.08 -20.59 -12.74
CA ILE A 6 0.85 -20.09 -11.40
C ILE A 6 -0.30 -20.80 -10.69
N ASP A 7 -0.17 -20.94 -9.37
CA ASP A 7 -1.27 -21.28 -8.45
C ASP A 7 -1.75 -20.01 -7.73
N CYS A 8 -3.03 -19.97 -7.38
CA CYS A 8 -3.64 -18.83 -6.69
C CYS A 8 -4.55 -19.29 -5.57
N TYR A 9 -4.40 -18.71 -4.40
CA TYR A 9 -5.18 -18.99 -3.20
C TYR A 9 -5.85 -17.72 -2.69
N LEU A 10 -7.09 -17.83 -2.23
CA LEU A 10 -7.72 -16.78 -1.43
C LEU A 10 -7.35 -17.00 0.03
N VAL A 11 -6.77 -15.98 0.65
CA VAL A 11 -6.33 -16.00 2.05
C VAL A 11 -7.13 -14.98 2.85
N LYS A 12 -7.53 -15.36 4.06
CA LYS A 12 -8.06 -14.46 5.10
C LYS A 12 -7.09 -14.47 6.28
N LEU A 13 -6.58 -13.30 6.65
CA LEU A 13 -5.71 -13.12 7.81
C LEU A 13 -6.46 -12.38 8.92
N GLN A 14 -6.48 -12.96 10.13
CA GLN A 14 -6.89 -12.28 11.34
C GLN A 14 -5.80 -11.29 11.75
N ILE A 15 -6.16 -10.01 11.93
CA ILE A 15 -5.20 -8.96 12.27
C ILE A 15 -5.02 -8.85 13.78
N ASP A 16 -6.13 -8.84 14.50
CA ASP A 16 -6.17 -8.66 15.96
C ASP A 16 -7.31 -9.46 16.61
N LYS A 17 -7.39 -9.35 17.95
CA LYS A 17 -8.45 -9.99 18.74
C LYS A 17 -9.81 -9.28 18.64
N MET A 18 -9.86 -8.11 18.02
CA MET A 18 -11.10 -7.32 17.86
C MET A 18 -11.93 -7.77 16.65
N GLY A 19 -11.37 -8.67 15.83
CA GLY A 19 -12.07 -9.21 14.67
C GLY A 19 -11.65 -8.58 13.34
N HIS A 20 -10.70 -7.62 13.34
CA HIS A 20 -10.20 -7.07 12.08
C HIS A 20 -9.49 -8.17 11.29
N ALA A 21 -9.73 -8.17 9.99
CA ALA A 21 -9.14 -9.11 9.05
C ALA A 21 -8.70 -8.41 7.78
N MET A 22 -7.80 -9.03 7.03
CA MET A 22 -7.48 -8.70 5.65
C MET A 22 -7.69 -9.94 4.79
N TYR A 23 -8.18 -9.75 3.59
CA TYR A 23 -8.22 -10.79 2.57
C TYR A 23 -7.20 -10.49 1.51
N GLY A 24 -6.86 -11.48 0.69
CA GLY A 24 -6.04 -11.26 -0.48
C GLY A 24 -5.88 -12.51 -1.34
N TYR A 25 -5.40 -12.29 -2.54
CA TYR A 25 -5.00 -13.36 -3.44
C TYR A 25 -3.49 -13.59 -3.31
N LEU A 26 -3.14 -14.81 -2.97
CA LEU A 26 -1.76 -15.29 -2.85
C LEU A 26 -1.41 -16.09 -4.10
N PHE A 27 -0.45 -15.59 -4.85
CA PHE A 27 0.03 -16.20 -6.09
C PHE A 27 1.37 -16.87 -5.86
N TYR A 28 1.46 -18.12 -6.30
CA TYR A 28 2.67 -18.91 -6.30
C TYR A 28 3.15 -19.19 -7.73
N PRO A 29 4.47 -19.27 -7.97
CA PRO A 29 4.99 -19.99 -9.13
C PRO A 29 4.49 -21.43 -9.12
N LYS A 30 4.16 -21.99 -10.28
CA LYS A 30 3.80 -23.41 -10.37
C LYS A 30 4.97 -24.27 -9.87
N ASN A 31 4.65 -25.26 -9.01
CA ASN A 31 5.66 -26.13 -8.39
C ASN A 31 6.70 -25.35 -7.55
N ALA A 32 6.27 -24.34 -6.81
CA ALA A 32 7.14 -23.57 -5.92
C ALA A 32 7.91 -24.51 -4.98
N LYS A 33 9.22 -24.26 -4.85
CA LYS A 33 10.13 -25.07 -4.03
C LYS A 33 10.35 -24.40 -2.67
N GLN A 34 10.48 -25.22 -1.65
CA GLN A 34 10.80 -24.76 -0.31
C GLN A 34 12.08 -23.89 -0.27
N GLY A 35 12.05 -22.78 0.44
CA GLY A 35 13.21 -21.91 0.68
C GLY A 35 13.76 -21.22 -0.56
N SER A 36 12.98 -21.05 -1.64
CA SER A 36 13.54 -20.63 -2.92
C SER A 36 12.91 -19.38 -3.53
N HIS A 37 11.89 -18.79 -2.90
CA HIS A 37 11.12 -17.73 -3.52
C HIS A 37 11.14 -16.44 -2.70
N PRO A 38 11.53 -15.30 -3.29
CA PRO A 38 11.29 -13.99 -2.68
C PRO A 38 9.79 -13.73 -2.61
N VAL A 39 9.36 -12.97 -1.60
CA VAL A 39 7.95 -12.62 -1.42
C VAL A 39 7.68 -11.15 -1.74
N VAL A 40 6.49 -10.85 -2.26
CA VAL A 40 6.05 -9.48 -2.57
C VAL A 40 4.68 -9.24 -1.96
N LEU A 41 4.59 -8.25 -1.05
CA LEU A 41 3.33 -7.73 -0.53
C LEU A 41 2.86 -6.58 -1.42
N THR A 42 1.60 -6.63 -1.86
CA THR A 42 1.01 -5.57 -2.68
C THR A 42 -0.26 -5.04 -2.01
N PRO A 43 -0.18 -3.92 -1.29
CA PRO A 43 -1.33 -3.24 -0.74
C PRO A 43 -2.10 -2.44 -1.82
N PRO A 44 -3.43 -2.22 -1.63
CA PRO A 44 -4.30 -1.62 -2.62
C PRO A 44 -4.22 -0.10 -2.69
N GLY A 45 -4.60 0.47 -3.83
CA GLY A 45 -4.97 1.87 -3.95
C GLY A 45 -6.24 2.20 -3.15
N ALA A 46 -6.57 3.49 -3.01
CA ALA A 46 -7.71 3.95 -2.22
C ALA A 46 -9.05 3.46 -2.76
N GLY A 47 -10.01 3.36 -1.85
CA GLY A 47 -11.40 3.00 -2.10
C GLY A 47 -11.78 1.61 -1.59
N ILE A 48 -13.03 1.49 -1.14
CA ILE A 48 -13.64 0.21 -0.76
C ILE A 48 -14.15 -0.44 -2.05
N LYS A 49 -13.38 -1.40 -2.53
CA LYS A 49 -13.63 -2.06 -3.81
C LYS A 49 -13.04 -3.46 -3.81
N THR A 50 -13.62 -4.34 -4.61
CA THR A 50 -13.06 -5.67 -4.83
C THR A 50 -11.69 -5.59 -5.53
N ILE A 51 -10.87 -6.62 -5.35
CA ILE A 51 -9.66 -6.82 -6.16
C ILE A 51 -10.10 -7.20 -7.57
N LYS A 52 -10.04 -6.23 -8.47
CA LYS A 52 -10.37 -6.44 -9.88
C LYS A 52 -9.17 -7.05 -10.61
N GLU A 53 -9.44 -8.08 -11.40
CA GLU A 53 -8.42 -8.68 -12.27
C GLU A 53 -7.13 -9.06 -11.51
N PRO A 54 -7.20 -9.94 -10.49
CA PRO A 54 -6.01 -10.32 -9.71
C PRO A 54 -4.89 -10.88 -10.62
N LEU A 55 -5.22 -11.42 -11.78
CA LEU A 55 -4.24 -11.88 -12.77
C LEU A 55 -3.48 -10.75 -13.48
N ARG A 56 -3.91 -9.49 -13.38
CA ARG A 56 -3.20 -8.36 -14.01
C ARG A 56 -1.75 -8.27 -13.55
N ASN A 57 -1.48 -8.69 -12.35
CA ASN A 57 -0.15 -8.65 -11.75
C ASN A 57 0.49 -10.04 -11.57
N LYS A 58 -0.04 -11.05 -12.28
CA LYS A 58 0.43 -12.44 -12.23
C LYS A 58 1.91 -12.59 -12.57
N TYR A 59 2.47 -11.66 -13.33
CA TYR A 59 3.83 -11.76 -13.84
C TYR A 59 4.91 -11.79 -12.73
N TYR A 60 4.63 -11.33 -11.51
CA TYR A 60 5.53 -11.56 -10.39
C TYR A 60 5.68 -13.04 -10.08
N ALA A 61 4.56 -13.77 -9.99
CA ALA A 61 4.61 -15.22 -9.78
C ALA A 61 5.17 -15.98 -10.99
N GLU A 62 4.87 -15.56 -12.21
CA GLU A 62 5.48 -16.08 -13.42
C GLU A 62 7.01 -15.87 -13.46
N ASN A 63 7.53 -14.93 -12.71
CA ASN A 63 8.96 -14.62 -12.58
C ASN A 63 9.58 -15.10 -11.25
N GLY A 64 8.95 -16.03 -10.58
CA GLY A 64 9.52 -16.73 -9.44
C GLY A 64 9.28 -16.11 -8.07
N PHE A 65 8.45 -15.08 -7.95
CA PHE A 65 8.06 -14.49 -6.68
C PHE A 65 6.77 -15.10 -6.13
N ILE A 66 6.66 -15.23 -4.83
CA ILE A 66 5.35 -15.40 -4.17
C ILE A 66 4.78 -14.01 -3.93
N ARG A 67 3.57 -13.75 -4.46
CA ARG A 67 2.95 -12.44 -4.35
C ARG A 67 1.65 -12.49 -3.59
N PHE A 68 1.48 -11.59 -2.63
CA PHE A 68 0.24 -11.42 -1.88
C PHE A 68 -0.37 -10.05 -2.18
N GLU A 69 -1.45 -10.04 -2.94
CA GLU A 69 -2.25 -8.85 -3.24
C GLU A 69 -3.42 -8.77 -2.27
N ILE A 70 -3.40 -7.76 -1.40
CA ILE A 70 -4.32 -7.66 -0.28
C ILE A 70 -5.47 -6.68 -0.50
N GLU A 71 -6.53 -6.91 0.25
CA GLU A 71 -7.65 -6.04 0.54
C GLU A 71 -7.56 -5.65 2.02
N ILE A 72 -7.86 -4.40 2.37
CA ILE A 72 -7.59 -3.83 3.70
C ILE A 72 -8.84 -3.53 4.53
N HIS A 73 -10.02 -3.86 4.02
CA HIS A 73 -11.32 -3.52 4.63
C HIS A 73 -11.96 -4.71 5.35
N GLY A 74 -11.33 -5.89 5.31
CA GLY A 74 -11.86 -7.12 5.89
C GLY A 74 -12.99 -7.74 5.08
N LEU A 75 -13.10 -7.40 3.79
CA LEU A 75 -14.15 -7.86 2.90
C LEU A 75 -13.64 -8.98 1.98
N ASP A 76 -14.40 -10.07 1.92
CA ASP A 76 -14.11 -11.14 0.96
C ASP A 76 -14.19 -10.58 -0.47
N PRO A 77 -13.12 -10.62 -1.27
CA PRO A 77 -13.10 -10.05 -2.61
C PRO A 77 -14.05 -10.75 -3.61
N ARG A 78 -14.66 -11.86 -3.23
CA ARG A 78 -15.67 -12.59 -4.02
C ARG A 78 -17.09 -12.04 -3.82
N LEU A 79 -17.31 -11.18 -2.82
CA LEU A 79 -18.60 -10.53 -2.61
C LEU A 79 -19.04 -9.75 -3.85
N PRO A 80 -20.34 -9.62 -4.08
CA PRO A 80 -20.88 -8.78 -5.15
C PRO A 80 -20.35 -7.36 -5.08
N VAL A 81 -20.17 -6.73 -6.25
CA VAL A 81 -19.67 -5.34 -6.34
C VAL A 81 -20.61 -4.38 -5.59
N GLU A 82 -21.89 -4.65 -5.61
CA GLU A 82 -22.94 -3.89 -4.92
C GLU A 82 -22.68 -3.82 -3.41
N THR A 83 -22.25 -4.93 -2.79
CA THR A 83 -21.90 -4.97 -1.36
C THR A 83 -20.75 -4.00 -1.04
N PHE A 84 -19.72 -3.94 -1.88
CA PHE A 84 -18.63 -2.96 -1.70
C PHE A 84 -19.12 -1.51 -1.85
N GLN A 85 -20.04 -1.28 -2.78
CA GLN A 85 -20.62 0.06 -3.01
C GLN A 85 -21.48 0.49 -1.82
N GLU A 86 -22.30 -0.39 -1.27
CA GLU A 86 -23.14 -0.13 -0.09
C GLU A 86 -22.28 0.20 1.15
N ILE A 87 -21.24 -0.58 1.41
CA ILE A 87 -20.32 -0.34 2.53
C ILE A 87 -19.59 0.99 2.32
N SER A 88 -19.10 1.25 1.11
CA SER A 88 -18.46 2.53 0.77
C SER A 88 -19.40 3.71 0.99
N LYS A 89 -20.66 3.56 0.56
CA LYS A 89 -21.71 4.56 0.80
C LYS A 89 -21.94 4.79 2.28
N GLY A 90 -22.04 3.74 3.09
CA GLY A 90 -22.22 3.85 4.53
C GLY A 90 -21.09 4.67 5.21
N PHE A 91 -19.83 4.43 4.85
CA PHE A 91 -18.72 5.25 5.33
C PHE A 91 -18.78 6.71 4.85
N ASN A 92 -19.18 6.92 3.59
CA ASN A 92 -19.33 8.28 3.05
C ASN A 92 -20.44 9.06 3.75
N ASP A 93 -21.57 8.42 4.00
CA ASP A 93 -22.72 9.06 4.67
C ASP A 93 -22.41 9.36 6.15
N ALA A 94 -21.72 8.46 6.84
CA ALA A 94 -21.42 8.62 8.28
C ALA A 94 -20.27 9.59 8.55
N ASN A 95 -19.18 9.52 7.79
CA ASN A 95 -17.93 10.21 8.10
C ASN A 95 -17.30 10.88 6.86
N GLY A 96 -17.99 10.82 5.69
CA GLY A 96 -17.47 11.25 4.42
C GLY A 96 -16.42 10.30 3.82
N GLY A 97 -16.18 9.14 4.40
CA GLY A 97 -15.30 8.07 3.91
C GLY A 97 -14.51 7.39 5.02
N TYR A 98 -13.99 6.20 4.71
CA TYR A 98 -13.23 5.41 5.69
C TYR A 98 -11.95 6.12 6.19
N LEU A 99 -11.34 6.98 5.36
CA LEU A 99 -10.14 7.74 5.74
C LEU A 99 -10.40 8.82 6.80
N ALA A 100 -11.67 9.16 7.07
CA ALA A 100 -12.04 10.06 8.16
C ALA A 100 -12.61 9.31 9.37
N ASN A 101 -12.80 7.99 9.26
CA ASN A 101 -13.41 7.21 10.33
C ASN A 101 -12.48 7.11 11.55
N GLY A 102 -12.93 7.61 12.70
CA GLY A 102 -12.19 7.63 13.96
C GLY A 102 -11.04 8.64 13.99
N LEU A 103 -11.03 9.64 13.11
CA LEU A 103 -9.92 10.58 12.96
C LEU A 103 -9.72 11.48 14.18
N GLU A 104 -10.72 11.64 15.05
CA GLU A 104 -10.63 12.39 16.31
C GLU A 104 -9.75 11.71 17.36
N ASP A 105 -9.47 10.42 17.20
CA ASP A 105 -8.69 9.64 18.16
C ASP A 105 -7.70 8.73 17.43
N LYS A 106 -6.40 8.96 17.62
CA LYS A 106 -5.34 8.17 16.99
C LYS A 106 -5.43 6.66 17.28
N ASP A 107 -6.02 6.28 18.43
CA ASP A 107 -6.15 4.88 18.82
C ASP A 107 -7.40 4.20 18.23
N ARG A 108 -8.32 4.98 17.69
CA ARG A 108 -9.55 4.54 17.02
C ARG A 108 -9.55 4.80 15.52
N TYR A 109 -8.55 5.51 15.01
CA TYR A 109 -8.45 5.85 13.61
C TYR A 109 -8.40 4.61 12.71
N TYR A 110 -9.17 4.63 11.64
CA TYR A 110 -9.30 3.51 10.69
C TYR A 110 -7.97 2.95 10.22
N MET A 111 -7.00 3.81 9.91
CA MET A 111 -5.71 3.37 9.40
C MET A 111 -4.84 2.62 10.43
N ARG A 112 -5.20 2.62 11.71
CA ARG A 112 -4.48 1.90 12.75
C ARG A 112 -4.45 0.39 12.47
N HIS A 113 -5.63 -0.22 12.29
CA HIS A 113 -5.69 -1.66 11.99
C HIS A 113 -5.12 -1.98 10.60
N VAL A 114 -5.22 -1.05 9.64
CA VAL A 114 -4.59 -1.22 8.32
C VAL A 114 -3.08 -1.33 8.46
N TYR A 115 -2.44 -0.40 9.18
CA TYR A 115 -0.99 -0.42 9.39
C TYR A 115 -0.52 -1.65 10.16
N GLN A 116 -1.26 -2.07 11.19
CA GLN A 116 -0.99 -3.32 11.90
C GLN A 116 -1.14 -4.54 10.99
N GLY A 117 -2.14 -4.52 10.11
CA GLY A 117 -2.39 -5.59 9.16
C GLY A 117 -1.25 -5.79 8.14
N LEU A 118 -0.54 -4.71 7.74
CA LEU A 118 0.64 -4.85 6.88
C LEU A 118 1.72 -5.71 7.54
N VAL A 119 1.98 -5.49 8.83
CA VAL A 119 2.95 -6.30 9.58
C VAL A 119 2.48 -7.75 9.67
N ARG A 120 1.18 -7.99 9.91
CA ARG A 120 0.61 -9.35 9.91
C ARG A 120 0.72 -10.04 8.55
N CYS A 121 0.57 -9.29 7.46
CA CYS A 121 0.81 -9.84 6.11
C CYS A 121 2.27 -10.24 5.90
N ILE A 122 3.23 -9.47 6.44
CA ILE A 122 4.65 -9.82 6.40
C ILE A 122 4.91 -11.06 7.29
N ASP A 123 4.34 -11.13 8.51
CA ASP A 123 4.41 -12.33 9.36
C ASP A 123 3.96 -13.58 8.60
N PHE A 124 2.82 -13.47 7.90
CA PHE A 124 2.29 -14.56 7.10
C PHE A 124 3.24 -14.95 5.96
N LEU A 125 3.66 -13.99 5.14
CA LEU A 125 4.54 -14.24 4.01
C LEU A 125 5.88 -14.87 4.43
N THR A 126 6.44 -14.42 5.54
CA THR A 126 7.71 -14.95 6.08
C THR A 126 7.55 -16.28 6.83
N SER A 127 6.32 -16.74 7.08
CA SER A 127 6.04 -18.07 7.62
C SER A 127 5.87 -19.15 6.54
N LEU A 128 5.78 -18.75 5.27
CA LEU A 128 5.60 -19.71 4.17
C LEU A 128 6.87 -20.57 3.98
N PRO A 129 6.72 -21.91 3.87
CA PRO A 129 7.88 -22.79 3.68
C PRO A 129 8.68 -22.48 2.41
N GLU A 130 8.06 -21.92 1.39
CA GLU A 130 8.66 -21.61 0.11
C GLU A 130 9.43 -20.27 0.11
N TRP A 131 9.24 -19.42 1.13
CA TRP A 131 10.00 -18.17 1.25
C TRP A 131 11.50 -18.44 1.34
N ASP A 132 12.30 -17.64 0.66
CA ASP A 132 13.78 -17.80 0.58
C ASP A 132 14.53 -17.42 1.87
N GLY A 133 13.82 -17.00 2.91
CA GLY A 133 14.38 -16.62 4.19
C GLY A 133 15.06 -15.24 4.22
N LYS A 134 15.06 -14.50 3.11
CA LYS A 134 15.82 -13.25 2.96
C LYS A 134 15.00 -12.09 2.39
N ASN A 135 14.29 -12.32 1.29
CA ASN A 135 13.77 -11.26 0.44
C ASN A 135 12.28 -11.02 0.67
N VAL A 136 11.94 -9.84 1.15
CA VAL A 136 10.58 -9.33 1.32
C VAL A 136 10.48 -7.99 0.61
N ALA A 137 9.84 -7.95 -0.54
CA ALA A 137 9.52 -6.72 -1.24
C ALA A 137 8.12 -6.21 -0.88
N VAL A 138 7.94 -4.91 -0.84
CA VAL A 138 6.63 -4.26 -0.77
C VAL A 138 6.46 -3.36 -1.98
N GLN A 139 5.30 -3.43 -2.66
CA GLN A 139 5.08 -2.67 -3.90
C GLN A 139 3.64 -2.20 -4.00
N GLY A 140 3.43 -0.90 -4.22
CA GLY A 140 2.09 -0.36 -4.41
C GLY A 140 2.06 1.03 -5.04
N GLY A 141 0.85 1.48 -5.40
CA GLY A 141 0.61 2.80 -5.97
C GLY A 141 -0.46 3.56 -5.20
N SER A 142 -0.37 4.90 -5.18
CA SER A 142 -1.32 5.76 -4.48
C SER A 142 -1.35 5.45 -2.98
N GLN A 143 -2.51 5.15 -2.42
CA GLN A 143 -2.60 4.62 -1.06
C GLN A 143 -1.73 3.36 -0.89
N GLY A 144 -1.69 2.47 -1.88
CA GLY A 144 -0.81 1.29 -1.85
C GLY A 144 0.67 1.67 -1.80
N GLY A 145 1.08 2.75 -2.45
CA GLY A 145 2.44 3.32 -2.35
C GLY A 145 2.73 3.87 -0.95
N ALA A 146 1.76 4.55 -0.35
CA ALA A 146 1.81 4.96 1.05
C ALA A 146 1.98 3.75 1.99
N LEU A 147 1.14 2.74 1.82
CA LEU A 147 1.17 1.52 2.62
C LEU A 147 2.47 0.71 2.43
N ALA A 148 3.07 0.75 1.24
CA ALA A 148 4.38 0.12 1.00
C ALA A 148 5.48 0.80 1.84
N ILE A 149 5.49 2.13 1.89
CA ILE A 149 6.43 2.89 2.73
C ILE A 149 6.18 2.64 4.22
N VAL A 150 4.91 2.60 4.63
CA VAL A 150 4.54 2.29 6.02
C VAL A 150 5.01 0.90 6.41
N ALA A 151 4.77 -0.11 5.58
CA ALA A 151 5.23 -1.47 5.82
C ALA A 151 6.75 -1.53 5.97
N ALA A 152 7.51 -0.90 5.07
CA ALA A 152 8.98 -0.84 5.13
C ALA A 152 9.51 -0.05 6.34
N GLY A 153 8.74 0.94 6.82
CA GLY A 153 9.09 1.73 8.00
C GLY A 153 8.77 1.04 9.34
N LEU A 154 7.78 0.13 9.33
CA LEU A 154 7.36 -0.62 10.52
C LEU A 154 8.10 -1.95 10.70
N ASP A 155 8.50 -2.57 9.60
CA ASP A 155 9.06 -3.91 9.62
C ASP A 155 10.42 -3.99 8.93
N SER A 156 11.44 -4.26 9.71
CA SER A 156 12.82 -4.35 9.23
C SER A 156 13.14 -5.59 8.38
N ARG A 157 12.21 -6.54 8.28
CA ARG A 157 12.31 -7.69 7.35
C ARG A 157 12.08 -7.28 5.89
N VAL A 158 11.46 -6.12 5.66
CA VAL A 158 11.34 -5.57 4.30
C VAL A 158 12.71 -5.23 3.77
N THR A 159 13.06 -5.79 2.62
CA THR A 159 14.36 -5.66 1.97
C THR A 159 14.32 -4.83 0.69
N GLN A 160 13.14 -4.60 0.11
CA GLN A 160 12.94 -3.69 -1.03
C GLN A 160 11.57 -2.98 -0.90
N CYS A 161 11.56 -1.67 -1.15
CA CYS A 161 10.34 -0.86 -1.17
C CYS A 161 10.15 -0.20 -2.53
N VAL A 162 9.00 -0.41 -3.15
CA VAL A 162 8.62 0.23 -4.41
C VAL A 162 7.31 0.97 -4.24
N ALA A 163 7.32 2.29 -4.38
CA ALA A 163 6.15 3.13 -4.18
C ALA A 163 5.91 4.06 -5.38
N ASN A 164 4.69 4.00 -5.92
CA ASN A 164 4.25 4.91 -6.98
C ASN A 164 3.40 6.03 -6.37
N HIS A 165 3.68 7.28 -6.72
CA HIS A 165 2.90 8.46 -6.32
C HIS A 165 2.21 8.27 -4.96
N PRO A 166 3.00 8.09 -3.87
CA PRO A 166 2.46 7.71 -2.58
C PRO A 166 1.49 8.76 -2.03
N ALA A 167 0.31 8.31 -1.63
CA ALA A 167 -0.68 9.11 -0.94
C ALA A 167 -0.33 9.31 0.54
N LEU A 168 -1.18 9.98 1.29
CA LEU A 168 -1.12 10.12 2.75
C LEU A 168 0.22 10.66 3.28
N SER A 169 0.88 11.49 2.49
CA SER A 169 2.19 12.07 2.79
C SER A 169 2.10 13.58 2.94
N ASP A 170 2.72 14.15 3.97
CA ASP A 170 2.67 15.58 4.31
C ASP A 170 1.23 16.08 4.52
N MET A 171 0.41 15.26 5.19
CA MET A 171 -1.04 15.48 5.31
C MET A 171 -1.39 16.75 6.10
N ALA A 172 -0.72 17.01 7.20
CA ALA A 172 -0.98 18.20 8.03
C ALA A 172 -0.65 19.49 7.25
N ALA A 173 0.50 19.55 6.59
CA ALA A 173 0.88 20.71 5.78
C ALA A 173 -0.04 20.89 4.57
N TYR A 174 -0.56 19.81 4.02
CA TYR A 174 -1.53 19.84 2.94
C TYR A 174 -2.82 20.57 3.36
N VAL A 175 -3.29 20.21 4.52
CA VAL A 175 -4.47 20.78 5.16
C VAL A 175 -4.24 22.24 5.57
N GLU A 176 -3.16 22.50 6.32
CA GLU A 176 -2.87 23.83 6.88
C GLU A 176 -2.47 24.87 5.83
N LYS A 177 -1.80 24.47 4.78
CA LYS A 177 -1.27 25.37 3.74
C LYS A 177 -2.17 25.51 2.53
N GLY A 178 -3.37 24.91 2.54
CA GLY A 178 -4.32 24.99 1.44
C GLY A 178 -3.75 24.48 0.12
N ARG A 179 -2.85 23.51 0.15
CA ARG A 179 -2.26 22.94 -1.05
C ARG A 179 -3.34 22.26 -1.88
N THR A 180 -3.37 22.55 -3.18
CA THR A 180 -4.30 21.95 -4.13
C THR A 180 -3.83 20.56 -4.55
N GLY A 181 -4.76 19.69 -4.93
CA GLY A 181 -4.51 18.32 -5.39
C GLY A 181 -4.83 17.29 -4.32
N GLY A 182 -4.41 16.09 -4.51
CA GLY A 182 -4.61 14.84 -3.79
C GLY A 182 -5.14 14.91 -2.39
N TYR A 183 -5.57 13.87 -1.86
CA TYR A 183 -6.43 13.82 -0.65
C TYR A 183 -7.74 14.60 -0.81
N PRO A 184 -8.39 14.55 -2.00
CA PRO A 184 -9.72 15.15 -2.15
C PRO A 184 -10.67 14.58 -1.10
N HIS A 185 -10.32 13.46 -0.52
CA HIS A 185 -10.98 12.86 0.62
C HIS A 185 -10.99 13.76 1.85
N PHE A 186 -9.93 14.54 2.11
CA PHE A 186 -9.90 15.48 3.24
C PHE A 186 -10.53 16.83 2.93
N ASN A 187 -10.54 17.26 1.66
CA ASN A 187 -11.22 18.48 1.25
C ASN A 187 -12.75 18.43 1.40
N LYS A 188 -13.32 17.23 1.47
CA LYS A 188 -14.75 17.01 1.72
C LYS A 188 -15.13 17.16 3.21
N TYR A 189 -14.15 17.20 4.10
CA TYR A 189 -14.35 17.18 5.55
C TYR A 189 -13.98 18.54 6.14
N HIS A 190 -14.76 19.57 5.82
CA HIS A 190 -14.53 20.94 6.30
C HIS A 190 -14.33 21.05 7.82
N GLY A 191 -14.88 20.11 8.60
CA GLY A 191 -14.70 20.06 10.05
C GLY A 191 -13.34 19.51 10.53
N ILE A 192 -12.67 18.67 9.72
CA ILE A 192 -11.39 18.05 10.12
C ILE A 192 -10.30 19.11 10.31
N LEU A 193 -10.27 20.11 9.42
CA LEU A 193 -9.26 21.16 9.43
C LEU A 193 -9.36 22.07 10.66
N GLN A 194 -10.53 22.11 11.28
CA GLN A 194 -10.83 22.94 12.45
C GLN A 194 -10.68 22.17 13.76
N ASN A 195 -10.56 20.84 13.68
CA ASN A 195 -10.42 19.98 14.84
C ASN A 195 -8.95 19.62 15.07
N LYS A 196 -8.38 20.09 16.19
CA LYS A 196 -6.97 19.85 16.55
C LYS A 196 -6.64 18.37 16.74
N ASP A 197 -7.58 17.57 17.22
CA ASP A 197 -7.38 16.14 17.44
C ASP A 197 -7.29 15.41 16.11
N CYS A 198 -8.11 15.79 15.13
CA CYS A 198 -8.01 15.28 13.77
C CYS A 198 -6.64 15.60 13.12
N ILE A 199 -6.19 16.86 13.24
CA ILE A 199 -4.87 17.27 12.74
C ILE A 199 -3.75 16.50 13.43
N HIS A 200 -3.84 16.31 14.75
CA HIS A 200 -2.88 15.52 15.51
C HIS A 200 -2.84 14.06 15.02
N THR A 201 -3.99 13.45 14.81
CA THR A 201 -4.11 12.08 14.30
C THR A 201 -3.53 11.98 12.88
N LEU A 202 -3.86 12.92 11.97
CA LEU A 202 -3.26 12.96 10.65
C LEU A 202 -1.74 13.05 10.70
N ALA A 203 -1.21 13.94 11.55
CA ALA A 203 0.24 14.08 11.73
C ALA A 203 0.88 12.79 12.28
N TYR A 204 0.17 12.07 13.17
CA TYR A 204 0.65 10.81 13.75
C TYR A 204 0.76 9.69 12.68
N TYR A 205 -0.23 9.60 11.78
CA TYR A 205 -0.29 8.57 10.72
C TYR A 205 0.34 9.00 9.39
N ASP A 206 0.93 10.18 9.33
CA ASP A 206 1.59 10.67 8.11
C ASP A 206 2.71 9.76 7.65
N VAL A 207 2.67 9.39 6.37
CA VAL A 207 3.63 8.47 5.74
C VAL A 207 5.06 8.98 5.82
N VAL A 208 5.28 10.30 5.86
CA VAL A 208 6.59 10.93 6.05
C VAL A 208 7.26 10.46 7.35
N ASN A 209 6.50 10.19 8.42
CA ASN A 209 7.05 9.69 9.68
C ASN A 209 7.57 8.26 9.56
N PHE A 210 6.93 7.43 8.77
CA PHE A 210 7.37 6.06 8.49
C PHE A 210 8.55 6.05 7.52
N ALA A 211 8.55 6.94 6.52
CA ALA A 211 9.67 7.11 5.59
C ALA A 211 11.01 7.37 6.31
N ARG A 212 10.98 8.07 7.45
CA ARG A 212 12.18 8.27 8.31
C ARG A 212 12.77 6.99 8.86
N LYS A 213 11.99 5.91 8.94
CA LYS A 213 12.37 4.61 9.51
C LYS A 213 12.75 3.58 8.46
N VAL A 214 12.44 3.83 7.20
CA VAL A 214 12.76 2.90 6.10
C VAL A 214 14.27 2.72 5.99
N LYS A 215 14.70 1.47 6.03
CA LYS A 215 16.09 1.04 5.82
C LYS A 215 16.27 0.35 4.46
N ALA A 216 15.21 -0.26 3.95
CA ALA A 216 15.21 -0.95 2.68
C ALA A 216 15.54 0.01 1.52
N PRO A 217 16.37 -0.37 0.54
CA PRO A 217 16.48 0.32 -0.73
C PRO A 217 15.08 0.61 -1.29
N THR A 218 14.88 1.85 -1.73
CA THR A 218 13.55 2.32 -2.13
C THR A 218 13.55 2.89 -3.54
N TYR A 219 12.59 2.42 -4.36
CA TYR A 219 12.32 2.93 -5.70
C TYR A 219 11.02 3.73 -5.72
N LEU A 220 11.12 5.03 -5.97
CA LEU A 220 9.98 5.94 -5.94
C LEU A 220 9.66 6.46 -7.35
N THR A 221 8.40 6.37 -7.75
CA THR A 221 7.92 6.89 -9.05
C THR A 221 6.81 7.90 -8.83
N TRP A 222 6.85 9.04 -9.55
CA TRP A 222 5.75 10.00 -9.57
C TRP A 222 5.74 10.83 -10.85
N GLY A 223 4.58 11.38 -11.19
CA GLY A 223 4.38 12.31 -12.31
C GLY A 223 4.26 13.75 -11.85
N TYR A 224 4.61 14.71 -12.72
CA TYR A 224 4.49 16.13 -12.38
C TYR A 224 3.08 16.68 -12.58
N ASN A 225 2.26 16.03 -13.39
CA ASN A 225 0.85 16.40 -13.61
C ASN A 225 -0.13 15.68 -12.68
N ASP A 226 0.36 14.98 -11.65
CA ASP A 226 -0.49 14.27 -10.72
C ASP A 226 -1.25 15.23 -9.81
N ASN A 227 -2.55 15.35 -10.05
CA ASN A 227 -3.48 16.16 -9.25
C ASN A 227 -4.09 15.39 -8.08
N THR A 228 -3.89 14.09 -8.01
CA THR A 228 -4.39 13.23 -6.92
C THR A 228 -3.36 13.12 -5.79
N CYS A 229 -2.13 12.78 -6.13
CA CYS A 229 -0.99 12.80 -5.21
C CYS A 229 0.07 13.74 -5.78
N PRO A 230 -0.03 15.05 -5.51
CA PRO A 230 0.81 16.03 -6.19
C PRO A 230 2.30 15.80 -5.92
N PRO A 231 3.18 16.22 -6.83
CA PRO A 231 4.62 16.03 -6.70
C PRO A 231 5.18 16.50 -5.36
N THR A 232 4.61 17.54 -4.76
CA THR A 232 5.03 18.06 -3.45
C THR A 232 4.98 17.02 -2.36
N THR A 233 3.97 16.14 -2.36
CA THR A 233 3.84 15.06 -1.37
C THR A 233 4.85 13.94 -1.62
N SER A 234 5.10 13.61 -2.89
CA SER A 234 6.14 12.63 -3.26
C SER A 234 7.55 13.14 -2.91
N TYR A 235 7.82 14.43 -3.12
CA TYR A 235 9.08 15.05 -2.69
C TYR A 235 9.22 15.09 -1.16
N ALA A 236 8.14 15.27 -0.40
CA ALA A 236 8.19 15.19 1.06
C ALA A 236 8.69 13.81 1.52
N VAL A 237 8.20 12.73 0.91
CA VAL A 237 8.70 11.37 1.14
C VAL A 237 10.15 11.24 0.68
N TRP A 238 10.45 11.61 -0.58
CA TRP A 238 11.78 11.49 -1.17
C TRP A 238 12.86 12.15 -0.32
N ASN A 239 12.63 13.39 0.11
CA ASN A 239 13.58 14.14 0.91
C ASN A 239 13.75 13.57 2.33
N THR A 240 12.76 12.84 2.82
CA THR A 240 12.77 12.25 4.16
C THR A 240 13.49 10.90 4.21
N LEU A 241 13.41 10.10 3.15
CA LEU A 241 14.10 8.82 3.03
C LEU A 241 15.62 8.99 3.21
N LYS A 242 16.22 8.19 4.09
CA LYS A 242 17.66 8.16 4.37
C LYS A 242 18.35 6.91 3.83
N CYS A 243 17.59 5.91 3.41
CA CYS A 243 18.09 4.69 2.77
C CYS A 243 18.63 4.97 1.35
N GLU A 244 19.26 3.97 0.76
CA GLU A 244 19.51 3.91 -0.67
C GLU A 244 18.19 4.11 -1.42
N LYS A 245 18.18 4.99 -2.41
CA LYS A 245 16.94 5.32 -3.14
C LYS A 245 17.21 5.69 -4.58
N GLU A 246 16.33 5.20 -5.43
CA GLU A 246 16.29 5.56 -6.85
C GLU A 246 14.89 6.11 -7.20
N SER A 247 14.80 6.96 -8.23
CA SER A 247 13.51 7.48 -8.68
C SER A 247 13.33 7.36 -10.18
N LEU A 248 12.09 7.14 -10.59
CA LEU A 248 11.65 7.30 -11.97
C LEU A 248 10.64 8.44 -12.02
N LEU A 249 11.07 9.58 -12.52
CA LEU A 249 10.20 10.72 -12.80
C LEU A 249 9.51 10.52 -14.14
N THR A 250 8.21 10.75 -14.17
CA THR A 250 7.38 10.68 -15.37
C THR A 250 6.72 12.05 -15.60
N PRO A 251 7.43 13.02 -16.26
CA PRO A 251 7.04 14.44 -16.26
C PRO A 251 5.63 14.71 -16.77
N ILE A 252 5.14 13.91 -17.72
CA ILE A 252 3.83 14.11 -18.34
C ILE A 252 2.72 13.28 -17.68
N ASN A 253 3.06 12.36 -16.77
CA ASN A 253 2.06 11.50 -16.17
C ASN A 253 1.25 12.26 -15.11
N GLU A 254 -0.03 11.96 -15.09
CA GLU A 254 -0.95 12.23 -14.00
C GLU A 254 -0.88 11.07 -12.97
N HIS A 255 -2.01 10.73 -12.35
CA HIS A 255 -2.11 9.66 -11.34
C HIS A 255 -2.16 8.26 -11.95
N TRP A 256 -1.19 7.91 -12.78
CA TRP A 256 -1.11 6.59 -13.43
C TRP A 256 0.33 6.19 -13.76
N THR A 257 0.54 4.89 -13.91
CA THR A 257 1.82 4.29 -14.33
C THR A 257 1.63 3.45 -15.60
N THR A 258 2.68 3.34 -16.39
CA THR A 258 2.68 2.51 -17.61
C THR A 258 3.07 1.07 -17.29
N THR A 259 2.79 0.16 -18.23
CA THR A 259 3.30 -1.22 -18.16
C THR A 259 4.83 -1.24 -18.11
N ASP A 260 5.50 -0.33 -18.83
CA ASP A 260 6.96 -0.20 -18.78
C ASP A 260 7.46 0.19 -17.38
N THR A 261 6.77 1.10 -16.70
CA THR A 261 7.07 1.44 -15.29
C THR A 261 6.99 0.20 -14.40
N ASN A 262 5.93 -0.58 -14.52
CA ASN A 262 5.75 -1.80 -13.71
C ASN A 262 6.84 -2.85 -13.99
N ARG A 263 7.25 -2.98 -15.26
CA ARG A 263 8.34 -3.87 -15.66
C ARG A 263 9.68 -3.41 -15.05
N LYS A 264 10.00 -2.13 -15.15
CA LYS A 264 11.23 -1.54 -14.55
C LYS A 264 11.28 -1.74 -13.04
N GLN A 265 10.15 -1.63 -12.36
CA GLN A 265 10.06 -1.85 -10.92
C GLN A 265 10.37 -3.32 -10.55
N MET A 266 9.82 -4.28 -11.27
CA MET A 266 10.16 -5.68 -11.03
C MET A 266 11.63 -5.97 -11.33
N GLU A 267 12.18 -5.41 -12.41
CA GLU A 267 13.61 -5.55 -12.73
C GLU A 267 14.49 -4.94 -11.64
N TRP A 268 14.07 -3.79 -11.12
CA TRP A 268 14.75 -3.15 -9.99
C TRP A 268 14.71 -4.02 -8.73
N ILE A 269 13.56 -4.59 -8.38
CA ILE A 269 13.44 -5.54 -7.26
C ILE A 269 14.38 -6.72 -7.47
N LYS A 270 14.40 -7.34 -8.66
CA LYS A 270 15.28 -8.46 -8.98
C LYS A 270 16.76 -8.11 -8.81
N LYS A 271 17.17 -6.91 -9.23
CA LYS A 271 18.55 -6.43 -9.09
C LYS A 271 18.96 -6.27 -7.63
N HIS A 272 18.03 -5.95 -6.75
CA HIS A 272 18.29 -5.70 -5.31
C HIS A 272 17.98 -6.90 -4.42
N LEU A 273 17.71 -8.09 -4.97
CA LEU A 273 17.56 -9.30 -4.17
C LEU A 273 18.87 -9.61 -3.43
N ILE A 274 18.74 -9.92 -2.14
CA ILE A 274 19.84 -10.42 -1.31
C ILE A 274 20.17 -11.84 -1.81
N LYS A 275 21.40 -12.05 -2.22
CA LYS A 275 21.91 -13.33 -2.73
C LYS A 275 22.20 -14.32 -1.60
#